data_b50ccf1255d36a7f1b0150770960caad
#
_entry.id   b50ccf1255d36a7f1b0150770960caad
#
_cell.length_a   1.000
_cell.length_b   1.000
_cell.length_c   1.000
_cell.angle_alpha   90.00
_cell.angle_beta   90.00
_cell.angle_gamma   90.00
#
_symmetry.space_group_name_H-M   'P 1'
#
loop_
_entity.id
_entity.type
_entity.pdbx_description
1 polymer ?
#
loop_
_entity_poly.entity_id
_entity_poly.type
_entity_poly.pdbx_seq_one_letter_code
_entity_poly.pdbx_strand_id
1 'polypeptide(L)'
;MGVFFVLAAIFWGAYEQAGSSLNLFGDRYTTLRILGFSFPSSWYVSIQAIFVILLAPAFAWLWIRLGKYEPTTPTKFAFGLFFVGLSFLFLLIPASAIQGTPGLRVSPFWLVGCYFIQELGELCISPVGLSVFTKLAPVKIVGMMLGVWFLADSVGNKVAGYAAGFISSAPLTQLFGVVGAVCVGASLVAFAIVKPVKRLMGGVR
;
A
#
# COMPACT_ATOMS: atom_id res chain seq x y z
N MET A 1 12.39 0.52 -16.08
CA MET A 1 12.30 1.60 -15.07
C MET A 1 10.92 2.28 -15.07
N GLY A 2 10.44 2.88 -16.18
CA GLY A 2 9.17 3.62 -16.21
C GLY A 2 7.96 2.83 -15.72
N VAL A 3 7.85 1.53 -16.05
CA VAL A 3 6.77 0.67 -15.56
C VAL A 3 6.80 0.58 -14.03
N PHE A 4 7.96 0.34 -13.43
CA PHE A 4 8.09 0.25 -11.97
C PHE A 4 7.80 1.59 -11.28
N PHE A 5 8.16 2.71 -11.91
CA PHE A 5 7.82 4.04 -11.41
C PHE A 5 6.30 4.24 -11.32
N VAL A 6 5.57 3.92 -12.40
CA VAL A 6 4.10 4.06 -12.42
C VAL A 6 3.45 3.14 -11.39
N LEU A 7 3.86 1.87 -11.32
CA LEU A 7 3.33 0.93 -10.35
C LEU A 7 3.61 1.35 -8.90
N ALA A 8 4.82 1.88 -8.64
CA ALA A 8 5.19 2.43 -7.33
C ALA A 8 4.36 3.67 -6.98
N ALA A 9 4.16 4.61 -7.92
CA ALA A 9 3.36 5.81 -7.68
C ALA A 9 1.89 5.47 -7.36
N ILE A 10 1.31 4.46 -8.02
CA ILE A 10 -0.04 3.97 -7.70
C ILE A 10 -0.06 3.34 -6.31
N PHE A 11 0.94 2.51 -5.97
CA PHE A 11 1.05 1.89 -4.66
C PHE A 11 1.14 2.93 -3.54
N TRP A 12 2.10 3.87 -3.65
CA TRP A 12 2.29 4.92 -2.65
C TRP A 12 1.08 5.86 -2.55
N GLY A 13 0.39 6.11 -3.67
CA GLY A 13 -0.85 6.91 -3.68
C GLY A 13 -2.00 6.29 -2.88
N ALA A 14 -2.02 4.98 -2.72
CA ALA A 14 -2.93 4.30 -1.83
C ALA A 14 -2.35 4.16 -0.41
N TYR A 15 -1.10 3.73 -0.27
CA TYR A 15 -0.45 3.46 1.01
C TYR A 15 -0.37 4.72 1.90
N GLU A 16 0.05 5.84 1.35
CA GLU A 16 0.20 7.12 2.06
C GLU A 16 -1.13 7.75 2.51
N GLN A 17 -2.27 7.15 2.14
CA GLN A 17 -3.54 7.53 2.74
C GLN A 17 -3.64 7.18 4.24
N ALA A 18 -2.71 6.38 4.76
CA ALA A 18 -2.57 6.12 6.19
C ALA A 18 -2.42 7.41 7.02
N GLY A 19 -1.62 8.36 6.54
CA GLY A 19 -1.41 9.66 7.18
C GLY A 19 -2.52 10.68 6.89
N SER A 20 -3.46 10.38 6.00
CA SER A 20 -4.48 11.32 5.53
C SER A 20 -5.90 10.77 5.66
N SER A 21 -6.50 10.20 4.60
CA SER A 21 -7.90 9.77 4.60
C SER A 21 -8.17 8.65 5.60
N LEU A 22 -7.25 7.69 5.79
CA LEU A 22 -7.45 6.60 6.77
C LEU A 22 -7.33 7.12 8.21
N ASN A 23 -6.44 8.07 8.48
CA ASN A 23 -6.36 8.69 9.79
C ASN A 23 -7.63 9.49 10.12
N LEU A 24 -8.16 10.25 9.15
CA LEU A 24 -9.44 10.95 9.29
C LEU A 24 -10.62 9.98 9.47
N PHE A 25 -10.60 8.84 8.76
CA PHE A 25 -11.59 7.79 8.97
C PHE A 25 -11.50 7.22 10.39
N GLY A 26 -10.30 6.97 10.89
CA GLY A 26 -10.05 6.54 12.27
C GLY A 26 -10.62 7.51 13.29
N ASP A 27 -10.35 8.79 13.13
CA ASP A 27 -10.80 9.84 14.05
C ASP A 27 -12.32 10.01 14.07
N ARG A 28 -12.94 10.04 12.89
CA ARG A 28 -14.37 10.38 12.75
C ARG A 28 -15.31 9.19 12.92
N TYR A 29 -14.89 8.00 12.48
CA TYR A 29 -15.79 6.86 12.29
C TYR A 29 -15.42 5.64 13.11
N THR A 30 -14.29 5.62 13.85
CA THR A 30 -13.97 4.51 14.73
C THR A 30 -14.15 4.88 16.21
N THR A 31 -14.39 3.85 17.03
CA THR A 31 -14.35 4.01 18.49
C THR A 31 -12.88 4.06 18.91
N LEU A 32 -12.41 5.23 19.37
CA LEU A 32 -11.02 5.42 19.86
C LEU A 32 -10.86 4.89 21.29
N ARG A 33 -11.43 3.70 21.55
CA ARG A 33 -11.38 3.01 22.86
C ARG A 33 -11.21 1.52 22.67
N ILE A 34 -10.27 0.93 23.42
CA ILE A 34 -10.07 -0.52 23.54
C ILE A 34 -9.95 -0.87 25.00
N LEU A 35 -10.79 -1.80 25.49
CA LEU A 35 -10.80 -2.28 26.88
C LEU A 35 -10.84 -1.14 27.93
N GLY A 36 -11.54 -0.06 27.67
CA GLY A 36 -11.64 1.10 28.56
C GLY A 36 -10.53 2.15 28.41
N PHE A 37 -9.48 1.85 27.68
CA PHE A 37 -8.38 2.77 27.40
C PHE A 37 -8.68 3.61 26.13
N SER A 38 -8.58 4.93 26.23
CA SER A 38 -8.76 5.85 25.08
C SER A 38 -7.41 6.20 24.45
N PHE A 39 -7.34 6.24 23.14
CA PHE A 39 -6.12 6.56 22.38
C PHE A 39 -6.43 7.54 21.24
N PRO A 40 -5.46 8.38 20.83
CA PRO A 40 -5.63 9.27 19.69
C PRO A 40 -5.53 8.52 18.36
N SER A 41 -6.23 9.02 17.32
CA SER A 41 -6.21 8.41 15.97
C SER A 41 -4.80 8.32 15.36
N SER A 42 -3.88 9.22 15.75
CA SER A 42 -2.49 9.17 15.29
C SER A 42 -1.74 7.89 15.64
N TRP A 43 -2.19 7.13 16.65
CA TRP A 43 -1.59 5.84 17.00
C TRP A 43 -1.77 4.78 15.92
N TYR A 44 -2.78 4.92 15.06
CA TYR A 44 -2.96 4.00 13.94
C TYR A 44 -1.74 3.96 13.00
N VAL A 45 -1.10 5.11 12.74
CA VAL A 45 0.12 5.16 11.92
C VAL A 45 1.28 4.42 12.59
N SER A 46 1.35 4.47 13.93
CA SER A 46 2.36 3.71 14.68
C SER A 46 2.16 2.19 14.58
N ILE A 47 0.92 1.73 14.40
CA ILE A 47 0.60 0.30 14.20
C ILE A 47 1.22 -0.22 12.89
N GLN A 48 1.24 0.59 11.82
CA GLN A 48 1.94 0.24 10.58
C GLN A 48 3.42 -0.06 10.86
N ALA A 49 4.12 0.86 11.52
CA ALA A 49 5.54 0.66 11.86
C ALA A 49 5.77 -0.63 12.68
N ILE A 50 4.87 -0.96 13.62
CA ILE A 50 4.93 -2.20 14.39
C ILE A 50 4.80 -3.41 13.46
N PHE A 51 3.84 -3.40 12.54
CA PHE A 51 3.68 -4.49 11.58
C PHE A 51 4.88 -4.66 10.67
N VAL A 52 5.50 -3.58 10.17
CA VAL A 52 6.76 -3.66 9.41
C VAL A 52 7.84 -4.39 10.20
N ILE A 53 8.08 -3.98 11.46
CA ILE A 53 9.11 -4.57 12.32
C ILE A 53 8.84 -6.06 12.57
N LEU A 54 7.59 -6.44 12.81
CA LEU A 54 7.21 -7.82 13.09
C LEU A 54 7.21 -8.72 11.84
N LEU A 55 6.76 -8.20 10.71
CA LEU A 55 6.59 -8.98 9.49
C LEU A 55 7.85 -9.02 8.61
N ALA A 56 8.74 -8.02 8.68
CA ALA A 56 9.93 -8.00 7.85
C ALA A 56 10.84 -9.23 8.01
N PRO A 57 11.12 -9.74 9.23
CA PRO A 57 11.86 -10.98 9.40
C PRO A 57 11.16 -12.19 8.79
N ALA A 58 9.84 -12.27 8.92
CA ALA A 58 9.04 -13.36 8.35
C ALA A 58 9.08 -13.35 6.81
N PHE A 59 8.99 -12.17 6.20
CA PHE A 59 9.11 -12.00 4.75
C PHE A 59 10.54 -12.31 4.26
N ALA A 60 11.57 -11.86 4.97
CA ALA A 60 12.96 -12.20 4.65
C ALA A 60 13.18 -13.72 4.67
N TRP A 61 12.71 -14.39 5.73
CA TRP A 61 12.74 -15.85 5.83
C TRP A 61 11.95 -16.53 4.71
N LEU A 62 10.76 -16.02 4.38
CA LEU A 62 9.91 -16.54 3.31
C LEU A 62 10.65 -16.52 1.96
N TRP A 63 11.24 -15.37 1.60
CA TRP A 63 11.95 -15.22 0.33
C TRP A 63 13.18 -16.14 0.26
N ILE A 64 13.94 -16.27 1.34
CA ILE A 64 15.09 -17.19 1.42
C ILE A 64 14.61 -18.64 1.25
N ARG A 65 13.53 -19.03 1.94
CA ARG A 65 12.99 -20.40 1.86
C ARG A 65 12.45 -20.76 0.49
N LEU A 66 11.83 -19.83 -0.20
CA LEU A 66 11.32 -20.03 -1.56
C LEU A 66 12.45 -20.23 -2.58
N GLY A 67 13.61 -19.65 -2.40
CA GLY A 67 14.79 -19.84 -3.24
C GLY A 67 14.47 -19.74 -4.74
N LYS A 68 14.56 -20.85 -5.46
CA LYS A 68 14.26 -20.88 -6.91
C LYS A 68 12.79 -20.56 -7.26
N TYR A 69 11.87 -20.72 -6.33
CA TYR A 69 10.43 -20.42 -6.50
C TYR A 69 10.08 -19.00 -6.06
N GLU A 70 11.05 -18.22 -5.62
CA GLU A 70 10.84 -16.83 -5.23
C GLU A 70 10.18 -16.05 -6.39
N PRO A 71 9.08 -15.31 -6.13
CA PRO A 71 8.44 -14.47 -7.14
C PRO A 71 9.42 -13.47 -7.75
N THR A 72 9.31 -13.26 -9.05
CA THR A 72 10.16 -12.26 -9.72
C THR A 72 9.79 -10.85 -9.28
N THR A 73 10.70 -9.90 -9.44
CA THR A 73 10.48 -8.49 -9.11
C THR A 73 9.14 -7.93 -9.64
N PRO A 74 8.79 -8.08 -10.94
CA PRO A 74 7.49 -7.60 -11.41
C PRO A 74 6.30 -8.29 -10.72
N THR A 75 6.46 -9.57 -10.36
CA THR A 75 5.42 -10.33 -9.65
C THR A 75 5.23 -9.80 -8.22
N LYS A 76 6.31 -9.43 -7.54
CA LYS A 76 6.24 -8.84 -6.19
C LYS A 76 5.55 -7.49 -6.22
N PHE A 77 5.80 -6.65 -7.24
CA PHE A 77 5.07 -5.40 -7.45
C PHE A 77 3.57 -5.62 -7.66
N ALA A 78 3.21 -6.65 -8.44
CA ALA A 78 1.81 -7.01 -8.63
C ALA A 78 1.14 -7.44 -7.31
N PHE A 79 1.81 -8.27 -6.49
CA PHE A 79 1.31 -8.63 -5.16
C PHE A 79 1.17 -7.43 -4.24
N GLY A 80 2.13 -6.50 -4.23
CA GLY A 80 2.04 -5.30 -3.41
C GLY A 80 0.81 -4.46 -3.73
N LEU A 81 0.57 -4.21 -5.03
CA LEU A 81 -0.63 -3.51 -5.50
C LEU A 81 -1.92 -4.28 -5.16
N PHE A 82 -1.89 -5.62 -5.24
CA PHE A 82 -3.02 -6.44 -4.86
C PHE A 82 -3.37 -6.28 -3.39
N PHE A 83 -2.40 -6.40 -2.50
CA PHE A 83 -2.63 -6.28 -1.06
C PHE A 83 -3.09 -4.87 -0.66
N VAL A 84 -2.47 -3.81 -1.18
CA VAL A 84 -2.93 -2.47 -0.87
C VAL A 84 -4.34 -2.21 -1.42
N GLY A 85 -4.67 -2.71 -2.60
CA GLY A 85 -6.04 -2.65 -3.13
C GLY A 85 -7.03 -3.43 -2.28
N LEU A 86 -6.66 -4.64 -1.85
CA LEU A 86 -7.48 -5.49 -0.98
C LEU A 86 -7.76 -4.82 0.38
N SER A 87 -6.79 -4.09 0.95
CA SER A 87 -6.97 -3.37 2.21
C SER A 87 -8.06 -2.32 2.14
N PHE A 88 -8.18 -1.60 1.01
CA PHE A 88 -9.24 -0.63 0.79
C PHE A 88 -10.60 -1.31 0.52
N LEU A 89 -10.62 -2.41 -0.24
CA LEU A 89 -11.84 -3.19 -0.44
C LEU A 89 -12.34 -3.80 0.87
N PHE A 90 -11.44 -4.20 1.76
CA PHE A 90 -11.80 -4.67 3.10
C PHE A 90 -12.54 -3.59 3.92
N LEU A 91 -12.16 -2.31 3.77
CA LEU A 91 -12.85 -1.20 4.43
C LEU A 91 -14.22 -0.88 3.84
N LEU A 92 -14.62 -1.45 2.72
CA LEU A 92 -15.99 -1.28 2.20
C LEU A 92 -17.05 -1.83 3.17
N ILE A 93 -16.72 -2.88 3.93
CA ILE A 93 -17.63 -3.48 4.90
C ILE A 93 -18.02 -2.47 5.99
N PRO A 94 -17.08 -1.90 6.76
CA PRO A 94 -17.43 -0.89 7.76
C PRO A 94 -17.94 0.41 7.13
N ALA A 95 -17.46 0.81 5.95
CA ALA A 95 -17.92 2.02 5.27
C ALA A 95 -19.40 1.94 4.89
N SER A 96 -19.89 0.79 4.40
CA SER A 96 -21.28 0.58 4.08
C SER A 96 -22.17 0.62 5.33
N ALA A 97 -21.71 0.04 6.45
CA ALA A 97 -22.44 0.07 7.72
C ALA A 97 -22.58 1.50 8.26
N ILE A 98 -21.51 2.31 8.19
CA ILE A 98 -21.52 3.72 8.62
C ILE A 98 -22.51 4.54 7.77
N GLN A 99 -22.52 4.33 6.45
CA GLN A 99 -23.44 5.04 5.56
C GLN A 99 -24.92 4.66 5.78
N GLY A 100 -25.17 3.41 6.15
CA GLY A 100 -26.52 2.94 6.46
C GLY A 100 -27.04 3.38 7.83
N THR A 101 -26.17 3.82 8.75
CA THR A 101 -26.55 4.17 10.13
C THR A 101 -25.84 5.46 10.56
N PRO A 102 -26.48 6.62 10.48
CA PRO A 102 -25.91 7.89 10.90
C PRO A 102 -25.43 7.86 12.36
N GLY A 103 -24.19 8.32 12.60
CA GLY A 103 -23.60 8.35 13.93
C GLY A 103 -22.97 7.03 14.40
N LEU A 104 -23.03 5.96 13.59
CA LEU A 104 -22.36 4.70 13.89
C LEU A 104 -20.84 4.91 13.92
N ARG A 105 -20.21 4.43 14.99
CA ARG A 105 -18.74 4.27 15.06
C ARG A 105 -18.40 2.79 15.06
N VAL A 106 -17.49 2.41 14.18
CA VAL A 106 -17.08 1.01 14.02
C VAL A 106 -15.87 0.67 14.90
N SER A 107 -15.61 -0.61 15.06
CA SER A 107 -14.45 -1.09 15.83
C SER A 107 -13.12 -0.60 15.22
N PRO A 108 -12.12 -0.21 16.04
CA PRO A 108 -10.79 0.14 15.58
C PRO A 108 -10.06 -1.00 14.86
N PHE A 109 -10.43 -2.24 15.12
CA PHE A 109 -9.84 -3.42 14.49
C PHE A 109 -10.00 -3.47 12.97
N TRP A 110 -10.97 -2.74 12.40
CA TRP A 110 -11.09 -2.58 10.95
C TRP A 110 -9.88 -1.85 10.36
N LEU A 111 -9.42 -0.77 10.99
CA LEU A 111 -8.21 -0.09 10.55
C LEU A 111 -6.94 -0.90 10.83
N VAL A 112 -6.88 -1.58 11.97
CA VAL A 112 -5.75 -2.47 12.28
C VAL A 112 -5.62 -3.57 11.22
N GLY A 113 -6.74 -4.18 10.82
CA GLY A 113 -6.75 -5.18 9.74
C GLY A 113 -6.39 -4.58 8.38
N CYS A 114 -6.86 -3.37 8.07
CA CYS A 114 -6.48 -2.65 6.86
C CYS A 114 -4.97 -2.43 6.80
N TYR A 115 -4.37 -1.89 7.84
CA TYR A 115 -2.92 -1.66 7.92
C TYR A 115 -2.12 -2.95 7.86
N PHE A 116 -2.57 -4.01 8.53
CA PHE A 116 -1.93 -5.32 8.42
C PHE A 116 -1.85 -5.79 6.95
N ILE A 117 -2.95 -5.67 6.19
CA ILE A 117 -2.98 -6.06 4.78
C ILE A 117 -2.09 -5.13 3.94
N GLN A 118 -2.04 -3.82 4.25
CA GLN A 118 -1.16 -2.86 3.57
C GLN A 118 0.31 -3.21 3.75
N GLU A 119 0.70 -3.62 4.96
CA GLU A 119 2.08 -3.99 5.26
C GLU A 119 2.55 -5.25 4.51
N LEU A 120 1.65 -6.22 4.27
CA LEU A 120 1.96 -7.33 3.37
C LEU A 120 2.32 -6.83 1.96
N GLY A 121 1.63 -5.79 1.51
CA GLY A 121 1.90 -5.14 0.22
C GLY A 121 3.21 -4.37 0.21
N GLU A 122 3.49 -3.59 1.24
CA GLU A 122 4.72 -2.81 1.37
C GLU A 122 5.95 -3.71 1.37
N LEU A 123 5.95 -4.78 2.16
CA LEU A 123 7.06 -5.73 2.24
C LEU A 123 7.31 -6.49 0.92
N CYS A 124 6.33 -6.50 0.01
CA CYS A 124 6.53 -6.98 -1.34
C CYS A 124 7.21 -5.94 -2.26
N ILE A 125 6.96 -4.64 -2.06
CA ILE A 125 7.41 -3.58 -2.98
C ILE A 125 8.66 -2.86 -2.49
N SER A 126 8.70 -2.37 -1.24
CA SER A 126 9.73 -1.45 -0.78
C SER A 126 11.15 -1.99 -0.90
N PRO A 127 11.50 -3.17 -0.35
CA PRO A 127 12.87 -3.66 -0.44
C PRO A 127 13.25 -4.04 -1.88
N VAL A 128 12.29 -4.47 -2.67
CA VAL A 128 12.49 -4.91 -4.05
C VAL A 128 12.60 -3.73 -5.01
N GLY A 129 11.78 -2.70 -4.81
CA GLY A 129 11.81 -1.48 -5.61
C GLY A 129 13.15 -0.77 -5.49
N LEU A 130 13.60 -0.52 -4.27
CA LEU A 130 14.90 0.09 -4.01
C LEU A 130 16.05 -0.70 -4.68
N SER A 131 16.02 -2.04 -4.55
CA SER A 131 17.01 -2.94 -5.17
C SER A 131 16.96 -2.87 -6.71
N VAL A 132 15.78 -2.84 -7.33
CA VAL A 132 15.66 -2.80 -8.80
C VAL A 132 16.14 -1.48 -9.38
N PHE A 133 15.81 -0.37 -8.75
CA PHE A 133 16.26 0.95 -9.23
C PHE A 133 17.77 1.11 -9.12
N THR A 134 18.42 0.46 -8.15
CA THR A 134 19.88 0.44 -8.06
C THR A 134 20.53 -0.55 -9.02
N LYS A 135 20.01 -1.77 -9.14
CA LYS A 135 20.61 -2.85 -9.96
C LYS A 135 20.46 -2.64 -11.47
N LEU A 136 19.36 -2.01 -11.92
CA LEU A 136 19.14 -1.71 -13.34
C LEU A 136 19.81 -0.41 -13.79
N ALA A 137 20.39 0.36 -12.87
CA ALA A 137 21.03 1.63 -13.18
C ALA A 137 22.53 1.43 -13.47
N PRO A 138 23.09 2.13 -14.49
CA PRO A 138 24.52 2.28 -14.60
C PRO A 138 25.11 2.91 -13.33
N VAL A 139 26.31 2.45 -12.90
CA VAL A 139 26.96 2.88 -11.65
C VAL A 139 27.02 4.42 -11.50
N LYS A 140 27.24 5.13 -12.59
CA LYS A 140 27.34 6.60 -12.60
C LYS A 140 26.05 7.34 -12.22
N ILE A 141 24.88 6.71 -12.35
CA ILE A 141 23.59 7.34 -12.13
C ILE A 141 22.70 6.65 -11.07
N VAL A 142 23.27 5.72 -10.29
CA VAL A 142 22.55 4.99 -9.25
C VAL A 142 21.86 5.95 -8.27
N GLY A 143 22.57 7.00 -7.80
CA GLY A 143 21.97 8.00 -6.90
C GLY A 143 20.77 8.73 -7.52
N MET A 144 20.85 9.06 -8.82
CA MET A 144 19.74 9.68 -9.54
C MET A 144 18.54 8.72 -9.64
N MET A 145 18.78 7.42 -9.86
CA MET A 145 17.72 6.42 -9.92
C MET A 145 17.04 6.19 -8.57
N LEU A 146 17.78 6.29 -7.47
CA LEU A 146 17.17 6.35 -6.13
C LEU A 146 16.27 7.59 -5.96
N GLY A 147 16.71 8.75 -6.47
CA GLY A 147 15.87 9.95 -6.52
C GLY A 147 14.58 9.73 -7.31
N VAL A 148 14.64 8.98 -8.42
CA VAL A 148 13.44 8.61 -9.20
C VAL A 148 12.51 7.68 -8.41
N TRP A 149 13.05 6.76 -7.60
CA TRP A 149 12.25 5.94 -6.69
C TRP A 149 11.46 6.80 -5.69
N PHE A 150 12.14 7.72 -5.00
CA PHE A 150 11.48 8.64 -4.06
C PHE A 150 10.58 9.67 -4.74
N LEU A 151 10.80 9.97 -6.02
CA LEU A 151 9.88 10.78 -6.81
C LEU A 151 8.56 10.04 -7.04
N ALA A 152 8.58 8.71 -7.23
CA ALA A 152 7.35 7.92 -7.32
C ALA A 152 6.54 7.97 -6.02
N ASP A 153 7.20 7.89 -4.87
CA ASP A 153 6.61 8.10 -3.56
C ASP A 153 6.00 9.50 -3.42
N SER A 154 6.75 10.54 -3.78
CA SER A 154 6.27 11.94 -3.74
C SER A 154 5.03 12.18 -4.62
N VAL A 155 4.98 11.57 -5.82
CA VAL A 155 3.80 11.61 -6.68
C VAL A 155 2.63 10.88 -6.02
N GLY A 156 2.88 9.72 -5.40
CA GLY A 156 1.89 8.98 -4.64
C GLY A 156 1.31 9.80 -3.49
N ASN A 157 2.16 10.42 -2.68
CA ASN A 157 1.76 11.31 -1.57
C ASN A 157 0.84 12.44 -2.02
N LYS A 158 1.16 13.06 -3.17
CA LYS A 158 0.30 14.11 -3.74
C LYS A 158 -1.08 13.56 -4.10
N VAL A 159 -1.15 12.38 -4.71
CA VAL A 159 -2.42 11.71 -5.05
C VAL A 159 -3.20 11.36 -3.77
N ALA A 160 -2.54 10.85 -2.73
CA ALA A 160 -3.14 10.57 -1.43
C ALA A 160 -3.75 11.84 -0.79
N GLY A 161 -3.04 12.96 -0.86
CA GLY A 161 -3.54 14.26 -0.39
C GLY A 161 -4.81 14.71 -1.13
N TYR A 162 -4.87 14.53 -2.45
CA TYR A 162 -6.09 14.80 -3.20
C TYR A 162 -7.25 13.89 -2.79
N ALA A 163 -6.99 12.58 -2.62
CA ALA A 163 -8.02 11.64 -2.19
C ALA A 163 -8.58 12.01 -0.80
N ALA A 164 -7.74 12.46 0.12
CA ALA A 164 -8.15 12.90 1.45
C ALA A 164 -9.13 14.10 1.41
N GLY A 165 -9.01 14.98 0.42
CA GLY A 165 -9.95 16.08 0.22
C GLY A 165 -11.40 15.63 0.00
N PHE A 166 -11.61 14.43 -0.52
CA PHE A 166 -12.94 13.89 -0.80
C PHE A 166 -13.60 13.17 0.39
N ILE A 167 -12.89 12.94 1.50
CA ILE A 167 -13.43 12.17 2.65
C ILE A 167 -14.68 12.80 3.29
N SER A 168 -14.86 14.11 3.14
CA SER A 168 -16.02 14.84 3.68
C SER A 168 -17.12 15.08 2.65
N SER A 169 -16.83 14.91 1.37
CA SER A 169 -17.75 15.25 0.26
C SER A 169 -18.24 14.04 -0.53
N ALA A 170 -17.46 12.94 -0.55
CA ALA A 170 -17.82 11.71 -1.25
C ALA A 170 -18.27 10.61 -0.25
N PRO A 171 -19.15 9.68 -0.68
CA PRO A 171 -19.45 8.50 0.09
C PRO A 171 -18.19 7.68 0.38
N LEU A 172 -18.01 7.20 1.62
CA LEU A 172 -16.84 6.42 2.02
C LEU A 172 -16.65 5.14 1.18
N THR A 173 -17.77 4.50 0.82
CA THR A 173 -17.75 3.31 -0.06
C THR A 173 -17.24 3.65 -1.46
N GLN A 174 -17.57 4.82 -1.99
CA GLN A 174 -17.05 5.28 -3.27
C GLN A 174 -15.56 5.60 -3.17
N LEU A 175 -15.14 6.33 -2.14
CA LEU A 175 -13.73 6.69 -1.94
C LEU A 175 -12.85 5.43 -1.84
N PHE A 176 -13.17 4.53 -0.92
CA PHE A 176 -12.38 3.30 -0.73
C PHE A 176 -12.53 2.31 -1.89
N GLY A 177 -13.74 2.23 -2.48
CA GLY A 177 -13.98 1.38 -3.64
C GLY A 177 -13.17 1.78 -4.86
N VAL A 178 -13.08 3.08 -5.17
CA VAL A 178 -12.27 3.58 -6.29
C VAL A 178 -10.79 3.31 -6.06
N VAL A 179 -10.25 3.64 -4.88
CA VAL A 179 -8.84 3.38 -4.57
C VAL A 179 -8.53 1.89 -4.66
N GLY A 180 -9.35 1.05 -4.03
CA GLY A 180 -9.21 -0.40 -4.08
C GLY A 180 -9.27 -0.96 -5.51
N ALA A 181 -10.24 -0.53 -6.30
CA ALA A 181 -10.41 -0.97 -7.68
C ALA A 181 -9.24 -0.54 -8.59
N VAL A 182 -8.73 0.69 -8.43
CA VAL A 182 -7.55 1.17 -9.17
C VAL A 182 -6.33 0.33 -8.85
N CYS A 183 -6.06 0.05 -7.56
CA CYS A 183 -4.91 -0.74 -7.16
C CYS A 183 -5.03 -2.20 -7.62
N VAL A 184 -6.20 -2.83 -7.47
CA VAL A 184 -6.43 -4.20 -7.97
C VAL A 184 -6.34 -4.25 -9.49
N GLY A 185 -6.91 -3.28 -10.21
CA GLY A 185 -6.79 -3.16 -11.66
C GLY A 185 -5.34 -3.03 -12.11
N ALA A 186 -4.56 -2.15 -11.44
CA ALA A 186 -3.13 -2.00 -11.69
C ALA A 186 -2.34 -3.29 -11.38
N SER A 187 -2.72 -4.03 -10.34
CA SER A 187 -2.16 -5.34 -10.00
C SER A 187 -2.40 -6.35 -11.13
N LEU A 188 -3.63 -6.45 -11.65
CA LEU A 188 -3.95 -7.35 -12.76
C LEU A 188 -3.15 -7.01 -14.03
N VAL A 189 -3.02 -5.73 -14.34
CA VAL A 189 -2.16 -5.26 -15.45
C VAL A 189 -0.70 -5.64 -15.18
N ALA A 190 -0.20 -5.41 -13.96
CA ALA A 190 1.15 -5.78 -13.57
C ALA A 190 1.40 -7.28 -13.73
N PHE A 191 0.45 -8.16 -13.33
CA PHE A 191 0.56 -9.59 -13.56
C PHE A 191 0.58 -9.96 -15.06
N ALA A 192 -0.24 -9.31 -15.88
CA ALA A 192 -0.27 -9.55 -17.32
C ALA A 192 1.06 -9.20 -18.00
N ILE A 193 1.75 -8.15 -17.54
CA ILE A 193 3.01 -7.68 -18.12
C ILE A 193 4.26 -8.28 -17.46
N VAL A 194 4.15 -9.20 -16.49
CA VAL A 194 5.30 -9.84 -15.82
C VAL A 194 6.29 -10.42 -16.83
N LYS A 195 5.81 -11.20 -17.83
CA LYS A 195 6.68 -11.86 -18.80
C LYS A 195 7.48 -10.87 -19.66
N PRO A 196 6.87 -9.86 -20.32
CA PRO A 196 7.61 -8.88 -21.11
C PRO A 196 8.56 -8.03 -20.25
N VAL A 197 8.14 -7.58 -19.04
CA VAL A 197 8.98 -6.80 -18.16
C VAL A 197 10.21 -7.59 -17.71
N LYS A 198 10.04 -8.87 -17.34
CA LYS A 198 11.14 -9.75 -16.96
C LYS A 198 12.15 -9.92 -18.11
N ARG A 199 11.70 -10.01 -19.37
CA ARG A 199 12.60 -10.09 -20.53
C ARG A 199 13.44 -8.84 -20.69
N LEU A 200 12.83 -7.67 -20.49
CA LEU A 200 13.52 -6.37 -20.57
C LEU A 200 14.53 -6.13 -19.43
N MET A 201 14.42 -6.85 -18.32
CA MET A 201 15.35 -6.74 -17.17
C MET A 201 16.67 -7.47 -17.38
N GLY A 202 16.89 -8.18 -18.49
CA GLY A 202 18.19 -8.78 -18.83
C GLY A 202 18.71 -9.80 -17.80
N GLY A 203 17.83 -10.49 -17.07
CA GLY A 203 18.23 -11.49 -16.06
C GLY A 203 18.38 -10.95 -14.63
N VAL A 204 18.21 -9.66 -14.41
CA VAL A 204 18.14 -9.09 -13.04
C VAL A 204 16.87 -9.59 -12.35
N ARG A 205 17.04 -10.17 -11.14
CA ARG A 205 15.97 -10.65 -10.27
C ARG A 205 15.71 -9.70 -9.14
#